data_38a457c6dc5f5dc6720cd525e9b85845
#
_entry.id   38a457c6dc5f5dc6720cd525e9b85845
#
_cell.length_a   1.000
_cell.length_b   1.000
_cell.length_c   1.000
_cell.angle_alpha   90.00
_cell.angle_beta   90.00
_cell.angle_gamma   90.00
#
_symmetry.space_group_name_H-M   'P 1'
#
loop_
_entity.id
_entity.type
_entity.pdbx_description
1 polymer ?
#
loop_
_entity_poly.entity_id
_entity_poly.type
_entity_poly.pdbx_seq_one_letter_code
_entity_poly.pdbx_strand_id
1 'polypeptide(L)'
;FPTRRSSDLNTTSKTINGRKSDRRFYSVTKPLYDHTASMLYQDLNVGFEVPDAVVVEDSKSGYQFYDALCNRLGIPCYTATGVANLKRTIHECPEQNVLAIGDGAAFGPYIEKVLGQRVYKNVRLFLPESFEWTLLQSGLIPSNDIPKILKDPSSYIESRKYLSWERFFTDVLIKYSTDTRYAYKKAKLNEQYLRPQAMNAVSKVLPECLRTN
;
A
#
# COMPACT_ATOMS: atom_id res chain seq x y z
N PHE A 1 9.86 -3.70 9.30
CA PHE A 1 9.29 -3.83 10.65
C PHE A 1 8.81 -2.47 11.08
N PRO A 2 7.57 -2.31 11.52
CA PRO A 2 7.17 -1.10 12.20
C PRO A 2 7.96 -1.04 13.49
N THR A 3 8.95 -0.17 13.56
CA THR A 3 9.59 0.14 14.81
C THR A 3 8.56 0.86 15.66
N ARG A 4 8.20 0.26 16.76
CA ARG A 4 7.31 0.85 17.75
C ARG A 4 7.91 2.14 18.27
N ARG A 5 7.10 3.20 18.34
CA ARG A 5 7.36 4.27 19.31
C ARG A 5 7.26 3.66 20.71
N SER A 6 8.10 4.11 21.65
CA SER A 6 7.97 3.71 23.06
C SER A 6 6.58 3.97 23.63
N SER A 7 5.85 4.98 23.15
CA SER A 7 4.46 5.26 23.46
C SER A 7 3.49 4.18 22.99
N ASP A 8 3.78 3.53 21.85
CA ASP A 8 2.89 2.49 21.30
C ASP A 8 3.00 1.19 22.09
N LEU A 9 4.11 0.98 22.79
CA LEU A 9 4.32 -0.17 23.66
C LEU A 9 3.34 -0.18 24.84
N ASN A 10 2.94 0.98 25.34
CA ASN A 10 2.07 1.11 26.49
C ASN A 10 0.57 1.08 26.15
N THR A 11 0.21 1.35 24.88
CA THR A 11 -1.19 1.44 24.46
C THR A 11 -1.75 0.13 23.91
N THR A 12 -0.90 -0.86 23.64
CA THR A 12 -1.28 -2.04 22.84
C THR A 12 -1.58 -3.29 23.67
N SER A 13 -1.34 -3.30 24.97
CA SER A 13 -1.70 -4.43 25.82
C SER A 13 -2.90 -4.11 26.70
N LYS A 14 -4.11 -4.10 26.14
CA LYS A 14 -5.33 -4.16 26.97
C LYS A 14 -5.60 -5.62 27.31
N THR A 15 -5.61 -5.89 28.61
CA THR A 15 -6.12 -7.15 29.13
C THR A 15 -7.64 -7.08 29.11
N ILE A 16 -8.28 -7.87 28.26
CA ILE A 16 -9.72 -8.07 28.27
C ILE A 16 -9.97 -9.41 28.93
N ASN A 17 -10.67 -9.44 30.04
CA ASN A 17 -11.00 -10.66 30.81
C ASN A 17 -9.76 -11.53 31.15
N GLY A 18 -8.68 -10.90 31.63
CA GLY A 18 -7.46 -11.62 32.05
C GLY A 18 -6.63 -12.23 30.91
N ARG A 19 -7.02 -12.07 29.65
CA ARG A 19 -6.25 -12.51 28.50
C ARG A 19 -5.60 -11.31 27.81
N LYS A 20 -4.30 -11.37 27.54
CA LYS A 20 -3.64 -10.38 26.69
C LYS A 20 -4.29 -10.39 25.32
N SER A 21 -4.83 -9.27 24.90
CA SER A 21 -5.26 -9.11 23.53
C SER A 21 -4.01 -9.06 22.62
N ASP A 22 -3.85 -10.03 21.75
CA ASP A 22 -2.79 -10.02 20.73
C ASP A 22 -3.05 -9.03 19.60
N ARG A 23 -4.12 -8.26 19.68
CA ARG A 23 -4.40 -7.19 18.72
C ARG A 23 -3.49 -6.01 18.99
N ARG A 24 -2.39 -5.98 18.28
CA ARG A 24 -1.43 -4.87 18.31
C ARG A 24 -1.73 -3.96 17.15
N PHE A 25 -2.11 -2.72 17.47
CA PHE A 25 -2.14 -1.66 16.47
C PHE A 25 -0.75 -1.04 16.39
N TYR A 26 -0.18 -1.05 15.22
CA TYR A 26 1.09 -0.39 14.97
C TYR A 26 0.81 0.93 14.29
N SER A 27 1.10 2.02 14.97
CA SER A 27 1.19 3.33 14.36
C SER A 27 2.60 3.47 13.81
N VAL A 28 2.74 3.43 12.51
CA VAL A 28 3.98 3.83 11.85
C VAL A 28 3.77 5.26 11.39
N THR A 29 4.54 6.18 11.92
CA THR A 29 4.52 7.55 11.39
C THR A 29 5.07 7.56 9.98
N LYS A 30 4.51 8.40 9.12
CA LYS A 30 4.96 8.54 7.75
C LYS A 30 6.48 8.65 7.61
N PRO A 31 7.23 9.50 8.39
CA PRO A 31 8.67 9.55 8.28
C PRO A 31 9.37 8.23 8.59
N LEU A 32 8.86 7.47 9.56
CA LEU A 32 9.44 6.19 9.92
C LEU A 32 9.14 5.12 8.88
N TYR A 33 7.93 5.13 8.34
CA TYR A 33 7.54 4.24 7.25
C TYR A 33 8.34 4.55 6.00
N ASP A 34 8.41 5.80 5.59
CA ASP A 34 9.20 6.25 4.43
C ASP A 34 10.68 5.89 4.60
N HIS A 35 11.23 6.02 5.81
CA HIS A 35 12.61 5.62 6.10
C HIS A 35 12.80 4.11 6.03
N THR A 36 11.92 3.32 6.65
CA THR A 36 11.98 1.85 6.62
C THR A 36 11.76 1.32 5.21
N ALA A 37 10.79 1.87 4.49
CA ALA A 37 10.56 1.54 3.09
C ALA A 37 11.78 1.93 2.24
N SER A 38 12.34 3.12 2.45
CA SER A 38 13.57 3.57 1.75
C SER A 38 14.75 2.65 2.03
N MET A 39 14.96 2.21 3.26
CA MET A 39 16.00 1.23 3.59
C MET A 39 15.75 -0.11 2.89
N LEU A 40 14.54 -0.63 2.97
CA LEU A 40 14.16 -1.85 2.24
C LEU A 40 14.35 -1.69 0.74
N TYR A 41 14.04 -0.51 0.20
CA TYR A 41 14.25 -0.19 -1.20
C TYR A 41 15.73 -0.04 -1.54
N GLN A 42 16.55 0.57 -0.69
CA GLN A 42 18.00 0.71 -0.89
C GLN A 42 18.70 -0.65 -0.87
N ASP A 43 18.36 -1.50 0.09
CA ASP A 43 18.89 -2.86 0.17
C ASP A 43 18.39 -3.78 -0.97
N LEU A 44 17.23 -3.44 -1.55
CA LEU A 44 16.59 -4.19 -2.62
C LEU A 44 16.90 -3.63 -4.02
N ASN A 45 17.44 -2.42 -4.08
CA ASN A 45 17.68 -1.70 -5.34
C ASN A 45 19.16 -1.67 -5.71
N VAL A 46 19.53 -2.61 -6.47
CA VAL A 46 20.65 -2.44 -7.39
C VAL A 46 20.03 -1.98 -8.73
N GLY A 47 19.92 -0.66 -8.89
CA GLY A 47 19.40 -0.02 -10.11
C GLY A 47 17.87 0.10 -10.18
N PHE A 48 17.36 1.30 -10.46
CA PHE A 48 15.95 1.60 -10.74
C PHE A 48 15.59 1.21 -12.17
N GLU A 49 15.73 -0.03 -12.51
CA GLU A 49 15.24 -0.52 -13.78
C GLU A 49 13.71 -0.67 -13.72
N VAL A 50 13.06 -0.35 -14.82
CA VAL A 50 11.65 -0.65 -14.99
C VAL A 50 11.45 -2.15 -14.75
N PRO A 51 10.47 -2.58 -13.92
CA PRO A 51 10.25 -3.99 -13.70
C PRO A 51 9.74 -4.66 -14.98
N ASP A 52 10.11 -5.91 -15.17
CA ASP A 52 9.57 -6.70 -16.29
C ASP A 52 8.10 -7.08 -16.03
N ALA A 53 7.70 -7.15 -14.75
CA ALA A 53 6.31 -7.39 -14.35
C ALA A 53 5.99 -6.74 -13.01
N VAL A 54 4.70 -6.46 -12.79
CA VAL A 54 4.14 -6.04 -11.51
C VAL A 54 3.20 -7.12 -10.99
N VAL A 55 3.34 -7.49 -9.72
CA VAL A 55 2.43 -8.42 -9.03
C VAL A 55 1.77 -7.67 -7.88
N VAL A 56 0.45 -7.52 -7.94
CA VAL A 56 -0.36 -6.77 -6.96
C VAL A 56 -1.06 -7.74 -6.02
N GLU A 57 -1.01 -7.47 -4.73
CA GLU A 57 -1.75 -8.25 -3.73
C GLU A 57 -3.25 -8.16 -3.93
N ASP A 58 -3.78 -6.93 -4.11
CA ASP A 58 -5.21 -6.65 -4.26
C ASP A 58 -5.79 -7.27 -5.54
N SER A 59 -7.08 -7.54 -5.50
CA SER A 59 -7.86 -8.04 -6.64
C SER A 59 -9.03 -7.12 -7.03
N LYS A 60 -9.13 -5.95 -6.40
CA LYS A 60 -10.26 -5.01 -6.55
C LYS A 60 -9.78 -3.69 -7.14
N SER A 61 -10.12 -2.59 -6.47
CA SER A 61 -9.82 -1.23 -6.95
C SER A 61 -8.32 -0.95 -7.12
N GLY A 62 -7.49 -1.44 -6.20
CA GLY A 62 -6.05 -1.30 -6.31
C GLY A 62 -5.51 -2.03 -7.54
N TYR A 63 -5.90 -3.30 -7.74
CA TYR A 63 -5.50 -4.03 -8.94
C TYR A 63 -5.98 -3.33 -10.22
N GLN A 64 -7.24 -2.88 -10.28
CA GLN A 64 -7.77 -2.18 -11.45
C GLN A 64 -6.94 -0.93 -11.80
N PHE A 65 -6.46 -0.21 -10.79
CA PHE A 65 -5.60 0.95 -11.01
C PHE A 65 -4.22 0.55 -11.52
N TYR A 66 -3.55 -0.37 -10.83
CA TYR A 66 -2.20 -0.79 -11.19
C TYR A 66 -2.16 -1.50 -12.54
N ASP A 67 -3.16 -2.32 -12.85
CA ASP A 67 -3.30 -2.96 -14.16
C ASP A 67 -3.40 -1.93 -15.29
N ALA A 68 -4.28 -0.94 -15.14
CA ALA A 68 -4.41 0.14 -16.11
C ALA A 68 -3.14 1.00 -16.25
N LEU A 69 -2.43 1.26 -15.13
CA LEU A 69 -1.17 1.98 -15.14
C LEU A 69 -0.08 1.15 -15.85
N CYS A 70 0.05 -0.12 -15.52
CA CYS A 70 1.02 -1.03 -16.11
C CYS A 70 0.77 -1.23 -17.61
N ASN A 71 -0.49 -1.37 -18.02
CA ASN A 71 -0.86 -1.43 -19.44
C ASN A 71 -0.39 -0.18 -20.19
N ARG A 72 -0.49 1.00 -19.58
CA ARG A 72 0.00 2.25 -20.17
C ARG A 72 1.53 2.30 -20.26
N LEU A 73 2.22 1.65 -19.34
CA LEU A 73 3.69 1.54 -19.32
C LEU A 73 4.22 0.37 -20.15
N GLY A 74 3.36 -0.49 -20.71
CA GLY A 74 3.74 -1.68 -21.44
C GLY A 74 4.28 -2.80 -20.54
N ILE A 75 3.90 -2.82 -19.26
CA ILE A 75 4.37 -3.79 -18.27
C ILE A 75 3.22 -4.76 -17.95
N PRO A 76 3.41 -6.10 -17.99
CA PRO A 76 2.42 -7.05 -17.52
C PRO A 76 2.12 -6.88 -16.03
N CYS A 77 0.83 -7.00 -15.66
CA CYS A 77 0.34 -6.86 -14.30
C CYS A 77 -0.47 -8.08 -13.88
N TYR A 78 -0.09 -8.69 -12.77
CA TYR A 78 -0.73 -9.89 -12.22
C TYR A 78 -1.36 -9.59 -10.88
N THR A 79 -2.51 -10.19 -10.58
CA THR A 79 -3.10 -10.14 -9.23
C THR A 79 -2.81 -11.43 -8.47
N ALA A 80 -2.41 -11.29 -7.21
CA ALA A 80 -2.24 -12.41 -6.30
C ALA A 80 -3.54 -12.80 -5.58
N THR A 81 -4.58 -11.96 -5.64
CA THR A 81 -5.85 -12.19 -4.92
C THR A 81 -5.67 -12.38 -3.41
N GLY A 82 -4.74 -11.65 -2.83
CA GLY A 82 -4.42 -11.62 -1.41
C GLY A 82 -2.98 -12.00 -1.09
N VAL A 83 -2.47 -11.48 0.04
CA VAL A 83 -1.07 -11.59 0.47
C VAL A 83 -0.58 -13.04 0.60
N ALA A 84 -1.45 -13.97 0.98
CA ALA A 84 -1.11 -15.39 1.12
C ALA A 84 -0.67 -16.05 -0.19
N ASN A 85 -1.20 -15.56 -1.32
CA ASN A 85 -0.88 -16.08 -2.65
C ASN A 85 0.27 -15.35 -3.33
N LEU A 86 0.69 -14.20 -2.81
CA LEU A 86 1.67 -13.32 -3.47
C LEU A 86 2.97 -14.06 -3.82
N LYS A 87 3.49 -14.86 -2.88
CA LYS A 87 4.67 -15.71 -3.11
C LYS A 87 4.50 -16.62 -4.32
N ARG A 88 3.36 -17.31 -4.39
CA ARG A 88 3.07 -18.24 -5.49
C ARG A 88 2.98 -17.51 -6.82
N THR A 89 2.23 -16.40 -6.85
CA THR A 89 2.06 -15.60 -8.07
C THR A 89 3.41 -15.07 -8.58
N ILE A 90 4.29 -14.58 -7.69
CA ILE A 90 5.65 -14.16 -8.07
C ILE A 90 6.46 -15.35 -8.64
N HIS A 91 6.33 -16.52 -8.05
CA HIS A 91 7.05 -17.71 -8.52
C HIS A 91 6.56 -18.15 -9.90
N GLU A 92 5.26 -18.12 -10.14
CA GLU A 92 4.60 -18.58 -11.36
C GLU A 92 4.72 -17.58 -12.52
N CYS A 93 4.90 -16.27 -12.27
CA CYS A 93 5.06 -15.32 -13.35
C CYS A 93 6.36 -15.59 -14.13
N PRO A 94 6.37 -15.46 -15.47
CA PRO A 94 7.55 -15.82 -16.28
C PRO A 94 8.70 -14.82 -16.16
N GLU A 95 8.42 -13.58 -15.79
CA GLU A 95 9.37 -12.48 -15.76
C GLU A 95 10.38 -12.62 -14.61
N GLN A 96 11.59 -12.04 -14.80
CA GLN A 96 12.68 -12.15 -13.83
C GLN A 96 12.76 -10.96 -12.86
N ASN A 97 12.48 -9.74 -13.34
CA ASN A 97 12.48 -8.53 -12.49
C ASN A 97 11.04 -8.19 -12.10
N VAL A 98 10.66 -8.52 -10.90
CA VAL A 98 9.28 -8.38 -10.42
C VAL A 98 9.18 -7.29 -9.36
N LEU A 99 8.25 -6.34 -9.54
CA LEU A 99 7.81 -5.44 -8.48
C LEU A 99 6.54 -6.00 -7.85
N ALA A 100 6.63 -6.41 -6.59
CA ALA A 100 5.47 -6.83 -5.83
C ALA A 100 4.89 -5.64 -5.03
N ILE A 101 3.58 -5.44 -5.14
CA ILE A 101 2.84 -4.36 -4.46
C ILE A 101 1.86 -4.98 -3.47
N GLY A 102 1.92 -4.56 -2.22
CA GLY A 102 1.01 -5.04 -1.17
C GLY A 102 0.72 -3.97 -0.12
N ASP A 103 -0.30 -4.21 0.70
CA ASP A 103 -0.66 -3.33 1.81
C ASP A 103 0.36 -3.47 2.96
N GLY A 104 1.21 -2.47 3.15
CA GLY A 104 2.29 -2.46 4.14
C GLY A 104 1.82 -2.69 5.56
N ALA A 105 0.63 -2.18 5.89
CA ALA A 105 0.01 -2.36 7.21
C ALA A 105 -0.22 -3.84 7.60
N ALA A 106 -0.37 -4.73 6.62
CA ALA A 106 -0.65 -6.15 6.85
C ALA A 106 0.50 -7.08 6.41
N PHE A 107 1.54 -6.54 5.79
CA PHE A 107 2.54 -7.32 5.06
C PHE A 107 3.62 -7.96 5.94
N GLY A 108 3.84 -7.46 7.16
CA GLY A 108 4.95 -7.88 8.01
C GLY A 108 5.20 -9.40 8.10
N PRO A 109 4.18 -10.24 8.34
CA PRO A 109 4.35 -11.70 8.44
C PRO A 109 4.75 -12.40 7.14
N TYR A 110 4.67 -11.69 6.01
CA TYR A 110 4.90 -12.27 4.68
C TYR A 110 6.21 -11.81 4.03
N ILE A 111 6.90 -10.81 4.60
CA ILE A 111 8.14 -10.24 4.04
C ILE A 111 9.16 -11.33 3.75
N GLU A 112 9.50 -12.16 4.74
CA GLU A 112 10.48 -13.23 4.55
C GLU A 112 10.11 -14.21 3.43
N LYS A 113 8.81 -14.56 3.36
CA LYS A 113 8.30 -15.51 2.35
C LYS A 113 8.43 -14.95 0.94
N VAL A 114 8.18 -13.64 0.78
CA VAL A 114 8.28 -12.97 -0.52
C VAL A 114 9.73 -12.71 -0.88
N LEU A 115 10.54 -12.22 0.05
CA LEU A 115 11.97 -12.00 -0.18
C LEU A 115 12.74 -13.31 -0.43
N GLY A 116 12.28 -14.42 0.11
CA GLY A 116 12.83 -15.74 -0.21
C GLY A 116 12.76 -16.11 -1.70
N GLN A 117 11.89 -15.46 -2.49
CA GLN A 117 11.86 -15.64 -3.94
C GLN A 117 13.06 -15.01 -4.66
N ARG A 118 13.81 -14.13 -3.99
CA ARG A 118 15.04 -13.51 -4.54
C ARG A 118 16.12 -14.51 -4.92
N VAL A 119 16.06 -15.70 -4.40
CA VAL A 119 16.96 -16.82 -4.84
C VAL A 119 16.71 -17.18 -6.31
N TYR A 120 15.48 -16.96 -6.78
CA TYR A 120 15.06 -17.36 -8.13
C TYR A 120 14.81 -16.17 -9.06
N LYS A 121 14.46 -15.01 -8.51
CA LYS A 121 14.05 -13.81 -9.26
C LYS A 121 14.53 -12.55 -8.58
N ASN A 122 14.69 -11.47 -9.34
CA ASN A 122 14.91 -10.14 -8.76
C ASN A 122 13.56 -9.55 -8.29
N VAL A 123 13.25 -9.73 -7.01
CA VAL A 123 11.99 -9.25 -6.42
C VAL A 123 12.23 -7.97 -5.63
N ARG A 124 11.48 -6.95 -5.98
CA ARG A 124 11.40 -5.68 -5.24
C ARG A 124 10.00 -5.53 -4.63
N LEU A 125 9.91 -4.80 -3.53
CA LEU A 125 8.65 -4.58 -2.82
C LEU A 125 8.29 -3.10 -2.81
N PHE A 126 7.03 -2.79 -3.09
CA PHE A 126 6.40 -1.52 -2.78
C PHE A 126 5.25 -1.78 -1.80
N LEU A 127 5.37 -1.23 -0.60
CA LEU A 127 4.46 -1.49 0.51
C LEU A 127 3.87 -0.18 1.05
N PRO A 128 2.99 0.51 0.31
CA PRO A 128 2.24 1.64 0.87
C PRO A 128 1.36 1.14 2.03
N GLU A 129 0.94 2.03 2.91
CA GLU A 129 0.02 1.67 4.00
C GLU A 129 -1.24 0.94 3.48
N SER A 130 -1.81 1.45 2.40
CA SER A 130 -2.83 0.81 1.57
C SER A 130 -2.95 1.53 0.23
N PHE A 131 -3.70 0.96 -0.70
CA PHE A 131 -4.01 1.63 -1.97
C PHE A 131 -4.79 2.94 -1.74
N GLU A 132 -5.74 2.95 -0.80
CA GLU A 132 -6.50 4.15 -0.45
C GLU A 132 -5.62 5.27 0.11
N TRP A 133 -4.64 4.91 0.93
CA TRP A 133 -3.63 5.86 1.41
C TRP A 133 -2.84 6.49 0.25
N THR A 134 -2.48 5.71 -0.75
CA THR A 134 -1.82 6.20 -1.98
C THR A 134 -2.72 7.19 -2.73
N LEU A 135 -4.02 6.88 -2.86
CA LEU A 135 -4.97 7.81 -3.49
C LEU A 135 -5.13 9.12 -2.70
N LEU A 136 -5.18 9.04 -1.38
CA LEU A 136 -5.26 10.24 -0.52
C LEU A 136 -4.01 11.12 -0.65
N GLN A 137 -2.82 10.51 -0.77
CA GLN A 137 -1.56 11.24 -0.96
C GLN A 137 -1.46 11.95 -2.31
N SER A 138 -2.14 11.46 -3.33
CA SER A 138 -2.07 12.01 -4.69
C SER A 138 -2.61 13.46 -4.81
N GLY A 139 -3.36 13.93 -3.81
CA GLY A 139 -3.99 15.24 -3.82
C GLY A 139 -5.19 15.38 -4.77
N LEU A 140 -5.70 14.28 -5.34
CA LEU A 140 -6.87 14.30 -6.22
C LEU A 140 -8.16 14.68 -5.50
N ILE A 141 -8.25 14.38 -4.21
CA ILE A 141 -9.43 14.66 -3.39
C ILE A 141 -9.23 16.00 -2.70
N PRO A 142 -10.01 17.03 -3.07
CA PRO A 142 -9.86 18.36 -2.47
C PRO A 142 -10.37 18.34 -1.03
N SER A 143 -9.46 18.52 -0.06
CA SER A 143 -9.80 18.61 1.36
C SER A 143 -8.64 19.23 2.15
N ASN A 144 -8.96 20.13 3.07
CA ASN A 144 -8.00 20.71 4.01
C ASN A 144 -7.65 19.75 5.18
N ASP A 145 -8.41 18.70 5.37
CA ASP A 145 -8.22 17.75 6.47
C ASP A 145 -7.35 16.55 6.07
N ILE A 146 -7.42 16.12 4.80
CA ILE A 146 -6.60 15.00 4.32
C ILE A 146 -5.11 15.20 4.61
N PRO A 147 -4.49 16.36 4.32
CA PRO A 147 -3.08 16.57 4.64
C PRO A 147 -2.77 16.47 6.14
N LYS A 148 -3.71 16.91 7.02
CA LYS A 148 -3.56 16.80 8.47
C LYS A 148 -3.63 15.33 8.91
N ILE A 149 -4.60 14.58 8.38
CA ILE A 149 -4.77 13.14 8.65
C ILE A 149 -3.54 12.36 8.19
N LEU A 150 -3.03 12.63 7.01
CA LEU A 150 -1.85 11.96 6.46
C LEU A 150 -0.57 12.30 7.23
N LYS A 151 -0.49 13.50 7.82
CA LYS A 151 0.64 13.91 8.64
C LYS A 151 0.72 13.18 9.97
N ASP A 152 -0.43 12.95 10.61
CA ASP A 152 -0.53 12.25 11.90
C ASP A 152 -1.80 11.40 11.97
N PRO A 153 -1.86 10.28 11.21
CA PRO A 153 -3.05 9.45 11.16
C PRO A 153 -3.39 8.81 12.50
N SER A 154 -2.41 8.64 13.38
CA SER A 154 -2.63 8.07 14.72
C SER A 154 -3.52 8.92 15.62
N SER A 155 -3.55 10.22 15.41
CA SER A 155 -4.45 11.14 16.14
C SER A 155 -5.89 11.10 15.65
N TYR A 156 -6.16 10.48 14.50
CA TYR A 156 -7.49 10.43 13.88
C TYR A 156 -8.11 9.05 13.90
N ILE A 157 -7.32 7.99 14.04
CA ILE A 157 -7.82 6.62 14.07
C ILE A 157 -8.42 6.28 15.44
N GLU A 158 -9.68 5.86 15.45
CA GLU A 158 -10.31 5.30 16.63
C GLU A 158 -10.11 3.77 16.64
N SER A 159 -9.24 3.30 17.53
CA SER A 159 -8.87 1.88 17.62
C SER A 159 -10.02 0.93 17.99
N ARG A 160 -11.13 1.45 18.53
CA ARG A 160 -12.34 0.67 18.80
C ARG A 160 -13.15 0.42 17.54
N LYS A 161 -13.11 1.37 16.59
CA LYS A 161 -13.86 1.32 15.33
C LYS A 161 -13.07 0.60 14.25
N TYR A 162 -11.77 0.86 14.15
CA TYR A 162 -10.93 0.37 13.07
C TYR A 162 -10.03 -0.78 13.52
N LEU A 163 -10.10 -1.89 12.80
CA LEU A 163 -9.28 -3.09 13.04
C LEU A 163 -7.98 -3.08 12.23
N SER A 164 -7.86 -2.19 11.24
CA SER A 164 -6.67 -2.02 10.41
C SER A 164 -6.56 -0.61 9.86
N TRP A 165 -5.35 -0.21 9.51
CA TRP A 165 -5.06 1.05 8.82
C TRP A 165 -5.76 1.14 7.47
N GLU A 166 -5.81 0.04 6.73
CA GLU A 166 -6.52 -0.06 5.46
C GLU A 166 -8.00 0.36 5.59
N ARG A 167 -8.71 -0.15 6.61
CA ARG A 167 -10.12 0.22 6.85
C ARG A 167 -10.26 1.70 7.20
N PHE A 168 -9.35 2.22 8.01
CA PHE A 168 -9.35 3.64 8.34
C PHE A 168 -9.19 4.50 7.10
N PHE A 169 -8.18 4.25 6.27
CA PHE A 169 -7.95 5.03 5.05
C PHE A 169 -9.06 4.83 4.01
N THR A 170 -9.66 3.63 3.95
CA THR A 170 -10.85 3.38 3.11
C THR A 170 -12.00 4.29 3.52
N ASP A 171 -12.33 4.36 4.82
CA ASP A 171 -13.41 5.23 5.31
C ASP A 171 -13.10 6.72 5.11
N VAL A 172 -11.86 7.14 5.33
CA VAL A 172 -11.41 8.51 5.04
C VAL A 172 -11.59 8.84 3.56
N LEU A 173 -11.12 7.97 2.67
CA LEU A 173 -11.25 8.17 1.23
C LEU A 173 -12.72 8.23 0.79
N ILE A 174 -13.56 7.31 1.25
CA ILE A 174 -14.99 7.33 0.95
C ILE A 174 -15.61 8.65 1.43
N LYS A 175 -15.39 9.02 2.70
CA LYS A 175 -15.95 10.23 3.30
C LYS A 175 -15.66 11.49 2.48
N TYR A 176 -14.40 11.68 2.10
CA TYR A 176 -13.99 12.92 1.41
C TYR A 176 -14.16 12.88 -0.11
N SER A 177 -14.40 11.70 -0.71
CA SER A 177 -14.60 11.58 -2.15
C SER A 177 -16.07 11.49 -2.59
N THR A 178 -17.01 11.18 -1.69
CA THR A 178 -18.42 10.85 -2.01
C THR A 178 -19.08 11.88 -2.92
N ASP A 179 -18.92 13.18 -2.63
CA ASP A 179 -19.54 14.27 -3.38
C ASP A 179 -18.62 14.84 -4.48
N THR A 180 -17.61 14.09 -4.87
CA THR A 180 -16.67 14.47 -5.92
C THR A 180 -16.78 13.56 -7.13
N ARG A 181 -16.19 13.98 -8.25
CA ARG A 181 -16.06 13.09 -9.43
C ARG A 181 -15.23 11.85 -9.15
N TYR A 182 -14.46 11.82 -8.06
CA TYR A 182 -13.61 10.72 -7.62
C TYR A 182 -14.26 9.86 -6.54
N ALA A 183 -15.61 9.81 -6.46
CA ALA A 183 -16.30 8.98 -5.49
C ALA A 183 -15.75 7.55 -5.48
N TYR A 184 -15.24 7.11 -4.32
CA TYR A 184 -14.52 5.85 -4.20
C TYR A 184 -15.41 4.71 -3.73
N LYS A 185 -15.23 3.55 -4.35
CA LYS A 185 -15.80 2.26 -3.91
C LYS A 185 -14.72 1.19 -3.98
N LYS A 186 -14.51 0.46 -2.89
CA LYS A 186 -13.45 -0.55 -2.82
C LYS A 186 -13.62 -1.69 -3.82
N ALA A 187 -14.85 -2.10 -4.10
CA ALA A 187 -15.12 -3.22 -5.00
C ALA A 187 -14.84 -2.90 -6.48
N LYS A 188 -15.06 -1.65 -6.87
CA LYS A 188 -14.93 -1.21 -8.27
C LYS A 188 -14.38 0.22 -8.30
N LEU A 189 -13.23 0.40 -8.92
CA LEU A 189 -12.61 1.70 -9.08
C LEU A 189 -13.46 2.59 -10.00
N ASN A 190 -13.63 3.85 -9.61
CA ASN A 190 -14.26 4.84 -10.45
C ASN A 190 -13.33 5.18 -11.63
N GLU A 191 -13.87 5.18 -12.84
CA GLU A 191 -13.14 5.42 -14.09
C GLU A 191 -12.40 6.78 -14.13
N GLN A 192 -12.83 7.74 -13.31
CA GLN A 192 -12.14 9.04 -13.22
C GLN A 192 -10.69 8.90 -12.71
N TYR A 193 -10.39 7.87 -11.89
CA TYR A 193 -9.01 7.57 -11.47
C TYR A 193 -8.14 7.03 -12.60
N LEU A 194 -8.76 6.46 -13.64
CA LEU A 194 -8.06 5.90 -14.82
C LEU A 194 -7.79 6.93 -15.91
N ARG A 195 -8.27 8.16 -15.73
CA ARG A 195 -7.99 9.24 -16.68
C ARG A 195 -6.52 9.69 -16.58
N PRO A 196 -5.90 10.10 -17.71
CA PRO A 196 -4.48 10.45 -17.76
C PRO A 196 -4.04 11.42 -16.65
N GLN A 197 -4.81 12.48 -16.41
CA GLN A 197 -4.51 13.48 -15.39
C GLN A 197 -4.51 12.88 -13.96
N ALA A 198 -5.48 12.02 -13.66
CA ALA A 198 -5.58 11.38 -12.37
C ALA A 198 -4.46 10.33 -12.19
N MET A 199 -4.21 9.51 -13.19
CA MET A 199 -3.10 8.55 -13.17
C MET A 199 -1.76 9.25 -12.96
N ASN A 200 -1.52 10.36 -13.67
CA ASN A 200 -0.29 11.14 -13.50
C ASN A 200 -0.16 11.73 -12.08
N ALA A 201 -1.28 12.14 -11.46
CA ALA A 201 -1.26 12.64 -10.09
C ALA A 201 -0.93 11.52 -9.09
N VAL A 202 -1.53 10.34 -9.26
CA VAL A 202 -1.25 9.17 -8.40
C VAL A 202 0.16 8.64 -8.65
N SER A 203 0.63 8.58 -9.89
CA SER A 203 1.95 8.06 -10.21
C SER A 203 3.09 8.85 -9.55
N LYS A 204 2.89 10.14 -9.23
CA LYS A 204 3.89 10.96 -8.53
C LYS A 204 4.20 10.47 -7.10
N VAL A 205 3.29 9.75 -6.47
CA VAL A 205 3.47 9.18 -5.13
C VAL A 205 3.86 7.71 -5.17
N LEU A 206 4.01 7.13 -6.36
CA LEU A 206 4.50 5.78 -6.58
C LEU A 206 6.03 5.75 -6.76
N PRO A 207 6.65 4.55 -6.69
CA PRO A 207 8.04 4.37 -7.08
C PRO A 207 8.32 4.94 -8.46
N GLU A 208 9.54 5.45 -8.65
CA GLU A 208 9.94 6.13 -9.88
C GLU A 208 9.72 5.27 -11.14
N CYS A 209 9.97 3.96 -11.04
CA CYS A 209 9.76 3.01 -12.12
C CYS A 209 8.29 2.86 -12.59
N LEU A 210 7.32 3.36 -11.80
CA LEU A 210 5.90 3.39 -12.16
C LEU A 210 5.39 4.81 -12.46
N ARG A 211 6.25 5.81 -12.52
CA ARG A 211 5.83 7.18 -12.85
C ARG A 211 5.61 7.31 -14.35
N THR A 212 4.50 7.93 -14.69
CA THR A 212 4.21 8.34 -16.06
C THR A 212 4.76 9.73 -16.28
N ASN A 213 5.50 9.93 -17.35
CA ASN A 213 5.96 11.24 -17.81
C ASN A 213 4.80 12.09 -18.31
#